data_4b1bd14ccfeb4cdec4719bec26afb9d6
#
_entry.id   4b1bd14ccfeb4cdec4719bec26afb9d6
#
_cell.length_a   1.000
_cell.length_b   1.000
_cell.length_c   1.000
_cell.angle_alpha   90.00
_cell.angle_beta   90.00
_cell.angle_gamma   90.00
#
_symmetry.space_group_name_H-M   'P 1'
#
loop_
_entity.id
_entity.type
_entity.pdbx_description
1 polymer ?
#
loop_
_entity_poly.entity_id
_entity_poly.type
_entity_poly.pdbx_seq_one_letter_code
_entity_poly.pdbx_strand_id
1 'polypeptide(L)'
;MYDVKFYKGDYLARQRAANEEGCVAYVEHHFNSTASEAANYAVVITGSNASQTSKNWGRWYARAVSQDFDVKIGGDNGILVGGYGGRGDYNLRFTNMPAILLEPLFVSHPQSAELVRSDSGQQRLAMILCDSIKRFFPDGGRIGFSVGHKYKTSRPNDRGASVVGGGYEADYAELVLTKAQALLKQVDRPQERRELTVMQGTEVLWQRAIDEDATVRWDAERGILRIDDDAGT
;
A
#
# COMPACT_ATOMS: atom_id res chain seq x y z
N MET A 1 13.56 -3.07 -10.57
CA MET A 1 13.62 -1.69 -10.03
C MET A 1 12.28 -1.00 -10.21
N TYR A 2 11.81 -0.26 -9.17
CA TYR A 2 10.58 0.54 -9.25
C TYR A 2 10.92 2.03 -9.35
N ASP A 3 10.37 2.70 -10.39
CA ASP A 3 10.40 4.16 -10.53
C ASP A 3 9.01 4.72 -10.13
N VAL A 4 8.93 5.41 -8.99
CA VAL A 4 7.65 5.92 -8.47
C VAL A 4 7.52 7.40 -8.75
N LYS A 5 6.45 7.80 -9.47
CA LYS A 5 6.15 9.18 -9.80
C LYS A 5 4.79 9.62 -9.29
N PHE A 6 4.73 10.78 -8.64
CA PHE A 6 3.49 11.44 -8.23
C PHE A 6 2.93 12.28 -9.38
N TYR A 7 1.68 12.01 -9.76
CA TYR A 7 0.95 12.78 -10.77
C TYR A 7 0.03 13.79 -10.10
N LYS A 8 0.11 15.06 -10.56
CA LYS A 8 -0.64 16.20 -10.05
C LYS A 8 -1.56 16.75 -11.15
N GLY A 9 -2.52 17.60 -10.79
CA GLY A 9 -3.53 18.13 -11.69
C GLY A 9 -4.90 17.48 -11.46
N ASP A 10 -5.83 17.70 -12.36
CA ASP A 10 -7.15 17.05 -12.31
C ASP A 10 -7.04 15.56 -12.70
N TYR A 11 -7.96 14.74 -12.24
CA TYR A 11 -7.86 13.29 -12.35
C TYR A 11 -7.62 12.77 -13.78
N LEU A 12 -8.29 13.35 -14.77
CA LEU A 12 -8.07 12.96 -16.17
C LEU A 12 -6.65 13.30 -16.65
N ALA A 13 -6.13 14.46 -16.25
CA ALA A 13 -4.77 14.88 -16.60
C ALA A 13 -3.71 13.95 -16.00
N ARG A 14 -3.91 13.51 -14.75
CA ARG A 14 -3.02 12.54 -14.08
C ARG A 14 -2.97 11.21 -14.82
N GLN A 15 -4.14 10.68 -15.19
CA GLN A 15 -4.26 9.42 -15.91
C GLN A 15 -3.59 9.50 -17.29
N ARG A 16 -3.81 10.59 -18.04
CA ARG A 16 -3.18 10.81 -19.35
C ARG A 16 -1.65 10.87 -19.22
N ALA A 17 -1.13 11.64 -18.28
CA ALA A 17 0.30 11.72 -18.04
C ALA A 17 0.90 10.37 -17.65
N ALA A 18 0.22 9.59 -16.80
CA ALA A 18 0.65 8.23 -16.43
C ALA A 18 0.66 7.28 -17.63
N ASN A 19 -0.33 7.40 -18.54
CA ASN A 19 -0.38 6.63 -19.80
C ASN A 19 0.78 7.01 -20.74
N GLU A 20 0.99 8.30 -20.95
CA GLU A 20 2.03 8.84 -21.84
C GLU A 20 3.44 8.44 -21.37
N GLU A 21 3.63 8.36 -20.08
CA GLU A 21 4.91 7.99 -19.46
C GLU A 21 5.10 6.48 -19.27
N GLY A 22 4.14 5.67 -19.71
CA GLY A 22 4.26 4.21 -19.72
C GLY A 22 4.27 3.58 -18.33
N CYS A 23 3.47 4.10 -17.38
CA CYS A 23 3.30 3.46 -16.09
C CYS A 23 2.80 2.02 -16.24
N VAL A 24 3.36 1.10 -15.46
CA VAL A 24 2.92 -0.31 -15.41
C VAL A 24 1.77 -0.52 -14.43
N ALA A 25 1.60 0.40 -13.47
CA ALA A 25 0.53 0.41 -12.49
C ALA A 25 0.20 1.84 -12.07
N TYR A 26 -1.06 2.07 -11.66
CA TYR A 26 -1.52 3.37 -11.15
C TYR A 26 -2.30 3.19 -9.85
N VAL A 27 -1.94 3.96 -8.83
CA VAL A 27 -2.58 3.98 -7.51
C VAL A 27 -3.06 5.38 -7.20
N GLU A 28 -4.35 5.52 -6.90
CA GLU A 28 -4.88 6.71 -6.25
C GLU A 28 -5.23 6.38 -4.80
N HIS A 29 -4.78 7.19 -3.85
CA HIS A 29 -4.99 6.94 -2.43
C HIS A 29 -5.94 7.96 -1.83
N HIS A 30 -7.01 7.46 -1.22
CA HIS A 30 -7.99 8.14 -0.41
C HIS A 30 -8.12 7.47 0.96
N PHE A 31 -8.90 8.08 1.84
CA PHE A 31 -9.49 7.43 3.00
C PHE A 31 -11.00 7.60 2.93
N ASN A 32 -11.75 6.61 3.36
CA ASN A 32 -13.20 6.65 3.33
C ASN A 32 -13.77 7.52 4.44
N SER A 33 -14.96 8.08 4.24
CA SER A 33 -15.67 8.85 5.25
C SER A 33 -17.19 8.78 5.04
N THR A 34 -17.92 8.69 6.13
CA THR A 34 -19.40 8.77 6.13
C THR A 34 -19.85 9.60 7.32
N ALA A 35 -21.16 9.95 7.33
CA ALA A 35 -21.79 10.58 8.49
C ALA A 35 -21.89 9.63 9.71
N SER A 36 -21.78 8.33 9.51
CA SER A 36 -21.81 7.34 10.59
C SER A 36 -20.40 7.01 11.05
N GLU A 37 -20.13 7.23 12.34
CA GLU A 37 -18.86 6.82 12.97
C GLU A 37 -18.72 5.30 13.11
N ALA A 38 -19.79 4.53 12.92
CA ALA A 38 -19.78 3.07 13.02
C ALA A 38 -19.27 2.37 11.74
N ALA A 39 -19.20 3.10 10.62
CA ALA A 39 -18.71 2.51 9.36
C ALA A 39 -17.20 2.32 9.41
N ASN A 40 -16.75 1.08 9.29
CA ASN A 40 -15.32 0.75 9.29
C ASN A 40 -15.06 -0.54 8.52
N TYR A 41 -14.49 -0.41 7.32
CA TYR A 41 -14.11 -1.53 6.46
C TYR A 41 -13.06 -1.09 5.43
N ALA A 42 -12.25 -2.04 4.97
CA ALA A 42 -11.32 -1.82 3.86
C ALA A 42 -12.01 -2.11 2.53
N VAL A 43 -11.83 -1.23 1.57
CA VAL A 43 -12.34 -1.40 0.21
C VAL A 43 -11.44 -0.72 -0.81
N VAL A 44 -11.41 -1.23 -2.03
CA VAL A 44 -10.71 -0.66 -3.18
C VAL A 44 -11.71 -0.41 -4.29
N ILE A 45 -11.68 0.77 -4.87
CA ILE A 45 -12.43 1.09 -6.06
C ILE A 45 -11.60 0.70 -7.28
N THR A 46 -12.25 0.05 -8.25
CA THR A 46 -11.70 -0.19 -9.60
C THR A 46 -12.58 0.47 -10.64
N GLY A 47 -12.00 0.86 -11.76
CA GLY A 47 -12.78 1.41 -12.87
C GLY A 47 -13.86 0.44 -13.35
N SER A 48 -14.95 0.95 -13.94
CA SER A 48 -16.01 0.14 -14.54
C SER A 48 -15.51 -0.77 -15.67
N ASN A 49 -14.42 -0.35 -16.34
CA ASN A 49 -13.70 -1.10 -17.38
C ASN A 49 -12.43 -1.80 -16.87
N ALA A 50 -12.27 -1.95 -15.55
CA ALA A 50 -11.05 -2.47 -14.94
C ALA A 50 -10.69 -3.87 -15.44
N SER A 51 -9.40 -4.08 -15.69
CA SER A 51 -8.84 -5.39 -16.01
C SER A 51 -8.99 -6.39 -14.85
N GLN A 52 -8.84 -7.67 -15.15
CA GLN A 52 -8.85 -8.70 -14.10
C GLN A 52 -7.67 -8.50 -13.13
N THR A 53 -6.53 -8.01 -13.61
CA THR A 53 -5.37 -7.67 -12.77
C THR A 53 -5.73 -6.59 -11.75
N SER A 54 -6.37 -5.48 -12.17
CA SER A 54 -6.84 -4.44 -11.25
C SER A 54 -7.78 -5.00 -10.18
N LYS A 55 -8.74 -5.85 -10.57
CA LYS A 55 -9.70 -6.47 -9.65
C LYS A 55 -9.03 -7.41 -8.64
N ASN A 56 -8.10 -8.26 -9.11
CA ASN A 56 -7.36 -9.17 -8.24
C ASN A 56 -6.43 -8.42 -7.29
N TRP A 57 -5.76 -7.39 -7.79
CA TRP A 57 -4.90 -6.51 -6.99
C TRP A 57 -5.70 -5.79 -5.90
N GLY A 58 -6.83 -5.19 -6.25
CA GLY A 58 -7.71 -4.53 -5.28
C GLY A 58 -8.21 -5.47 -4.19
N ARG A 59 -8.65 -6.69 -4.55
CA ARG A 59 -9.10 -7.70 -3.58
C ARG A 59 -7.98 -8.12 -2.63
N TRP A 60 -6.78 -8.32 -3.17
CA TRP A 60 -5.63 -8.69 -2.34
C TRP A 60 -5.30 -7.58 -1.34
N TYR A 61 -5.20 -6.33 -1.81
CA TYR A 61 -4.92 -5.18 -0.95
C TYR A 61 -5.97 -5.00 0.15
N ALA A 62 -7.25 -5.02 -0.19
CA ALA A 62 -8.33 -4.87 0.79
C ALA A 62 -8.31 -5.97 1.86
N ARG A 63 -8.00 -7.23 1.48
CA ARG A 63 -7.85 -8.33 2.43
C ARG A 63 -6.65 -8.14 3.34
N ALA A 64 -5.50 -7.74 2.80
CA ALA A 64 -4.31 -7.49 3.60
C ALA A 64 -4.55 -6.37 4.63
N VAL A 65 -5.19 -5.27 4.23
CA VAL A 65 -5.59 -4.20 5.17
C VAL A 65 -6.58 -4.72 6.21
N SER A 66 -7.59 -5.49 5.79
CA SER A 66 -8.59 -6.06 6.71
C SER A 66 -7.95 -6.93 7.79
N GLN A 67 -6.99 -7.77 7.41
CA GLN A 67 -6.27 -8.66 8.33
C GLN A 67 -5.33 -7.89 9.26
N ASP A 68 -4.57 -6.94 8.71
CA ASP A 68 -3.58 -6.20 9.48
C ASP A 68 -4.22 -5.21 10.47
N PHE A 69 -5.33 -4.57 10.11
CA PHE A 69 -6.00 -3.56 10.92
C PHE A 69 -7.24 -4.06 11.67
N ASP A 70 -7.59 -5.34 11.55
CA ASP A 70 -8.80 -5.96 12.13
C ASP A 70 -10.08 -5.20 11.77
N VAL A 71 -10.24 -4.88 10.49
CA VAL A 71 -11.43 -4.22 9.96
C VAL A 71 -12.17 -5.13 8.98
N LYS A 72 -13.48 -4.90 8.79
CA LYS A 72 -14.28 -5.67 7.83
C LYS A 72 -13.80 -5.44 6.39
N ILE A 73 -14.18 -6.33 5.49
CA ILE A 73 -14.02 -6.16 4.05
C ILE A 73 -15.33 -5.59 3.49
N GLY A 74 -15.21 -4.48 2.72
CA GLY A 74 -16.33 -3.87 2.02
C GLY A 74 -16.50 -4.36 0.57
N GLY A 75 -17.59 -3.95 -0.06
CA GLY A 75 -17.87 -4.25 -1.48
C GLY A 75 -17.97 -5.73 -1.82
N ASP A 76 -17.71 -6.07 -3.08
CA ASP A 76 -17.62 -7.46 -3.53
C ASP A 76 -16.22 -8.02 -3.25
N ASN A 77 -16.07 -8.69 -2.10
CA ASN A 77 -14.80 -9.27 -1.66
C ASN A 77 -13.62 -8.27 -1.66
N GLY A 78 -13.88 -7.03 -1.24
CA GLY A 78 -12.87 -5.99 -1.11
C GLY A 78 -12.82 -4.98 -2.26
N ILE A 79 -13.67 -5.11 -3.29
CA ILE A 79 -13.70 -4.15 -4.38
C ILE A 79 -15.10 -3.58 -4.64
N LEU A 80 -15.12 -2.36 -5.17
CA LEU A 80 -16.28 -1.70 -5.77
C LEU A 80 -15.96 -1.33 -7.22
N VAL A 81 -16.50 -2.09 -8.15
CA VAL A 81 -16.33 -1.82 -9.59
C VAL A 81 -17.17 -0.60 -9.97
N GLY A 82 -16.54 0.43 -10.54
CA GLY A 82 -17.21 1.69 -10.88
C GLY A 82 -17.51 2.60 -9.68
N GLY A 83 -17.09 2.20 -8.46
CA GLY A 83 -17.19 3.02 -7.25
C GLY A 83 -18.60 3.16 -6.66
N TYR A 84 -18.76 4.09 -5.74
CA TYR A 84 -20.02 4.38 -5.06
C TYR A 84 -20.96 5.20 -5.95
N GLY A 85 -21.86 4.54 -6.69
CA GLY A 85 -22.77 5.23 -7.62
C GLY A 85 -22.01 6.03 -8.69
N GLY A 86 -20.90 5.51 -9.18
CA GLY A 86 -20.04 6.14 -10.19
C GLY A 86 -18.95 7.06 -9.63
N ARG A 87 -18.95 7.35 -8.33
CA ARG A 87 -17.85 8.12 -7.69
C ARG A 87 -16.61 7.23 -7.56
N GLY A 88 -15.48 7.72 -8.05
CA GLY A 88 -14.22 7.00 -8.11
C GLY A 88 -13.95 6.35 -9.47
N ASP A 89 -14.98 6.04 -10.27
CA ASP A 89 -14.82 5.49 -11.62
C ASP A 89 -14.00 6.41 -12.53
N TYR A 90 -14.38 7.69 -12.58
CA TYR A 90 -13.71 8.70 -13.40
C TYR A 90 -12.22 8.88 -13.07
N ASN A 91 -11.81 8.52 -11.86
CA ASN A 91 -10.44 8.62 -11.40
C ASN A 91 -9.52 7.54 -11.98
N LEU A 92 -10.10 6.48 -12.58
CA LEU A 92 -9.35 5.29 -12.99
C LEU A 92 -9.63 4.85 -14.42
N ARG A 93 -10.84 5.06 -14.95
CA ARG A 93 -11.30 4.41 -16.19
C ARG A 93 -10.56 4.82 -17.46
N PHE A 94 -9.73 5.86 -17.41
CA PHE A 94 -8.92 6.33 -18.55
C PHE A 94 -7.45 5.93 -18.46
N THR A 95 -7.09 5.06 -17.50
CA THR A 95 -5.75 4.47 -17.43
C THR A 95 -5.63 3.31 -18.41
N ASN A 96 -4.45 3.17 -19.04
CA ASN A 96 -4.13 2.06 -19.95
C ASN A 96 -3.54 0.84 -19.19
N MET A 97 -3.01 1.09 -17.99
CA MET A 97 -2.43 0.08 -17.11
C MET A 97 -3.42 -0.35 -16.04
N PRO A 98 -3.16 -1.45 -15.30
CA PRO A 98 -3.90 -1.78 -14.09
C PRO A 98 -3.90 -0.61 -13.10
N ALA A 99 -5.09 -0.26 -12.60
CA ALA A 99 -5.29 0.89 -11.72
C ALA A 99 -6.26 0.57 -10.58
N ILE A 100 -5.95 1.10 -9.39
CA ILE A 100 -6.78 0.97 -8.19
C ILE A 100 -6.86 2.31 -7.44
N LEU A 101 -8.02 2.55 -6.79
CA LEU A 101 -8.21 3.64 -5.84
C LEU A 101 -8.43 3.02 -4.46
N LEU A 102 -7.57 3.37 -3.53
CA LEU A 102 -7.53 2.81 -2.18
C LEU A 102 -8.44 3.60 -1.24
N GLU A 103 -9.25 2.89 -0.48
CA GLU A 103 -10.10 3.37 0.61
C GLU A 103 -9.88 2.44 1.83
N PRO A 104 -8.65 2.41 2.41
CA PRO A 104 -8.26 1.36 3.35
C PRO A 104 -8.98 1.44 4.70
N LEU A 105 -9.26 2.64 5.19
CA LEU A 105 -9.84 2.91 6.51
C LEU A 105 -10.78 4.12 6.44
N PHE A 106 -11.66 4.22 7.44
CA PHE A 106 -12.59 5.35 7.58
C PHE A 106 -12.02 6.43 8.50
N VAL A 107 -11.81 7.65 7.99
CA VAL A 107 -11.34 8.78 8.80
C VAL A 107 -12.45 9.39 9.67
N SER A 108 -13.71 9.00 9.45
CA SER A 108 -14.85 9.31 10.33
C SER A 108 -14.99 8.33 11.50
N HIS A 109 -14.30 7.19 11.49
CA HIS A 109 -14.31 6.20 12.58
C HIS A 109 -13.16 6.51 13.56
N PRO A 110 -13.42 6.76 14.86
CA PRO A 110 -12.42 7.28 15.81
C PRO A 110 -11.14 6.46 15.89
N GLN A 111 -11.23 5.13 16.06
CA GLN A 111 -10.04 4.27 16.16
C GLN A 111 -9.26 4.21 14.85
N SER A 112 -9.94 4.15 13.70
CA SER A 112 -9.27 4.17 12.39
C SER A 112 -8.62 5.52 12.11
N ALA A 113 -9.25 6.63 12.51
CA ALA A 113 -8.67 7.96 12.39
C ALA A 113 -7.39 8.12 13.23
N GLU A 114 -7.33 7.51 14.41
CA GLU A 114 -6.12 7.47 15.24
C GLU A 114 -4.98 6.73 14.52
N LEU A 115 -5.26 5.55 13.94
CA LEU A 115 -4.30 4.80 13.15
C LEU A 115 -3.82 5.58 11.92
N VAL A 116 -4.75 6.23 11.19
CA VAL A 116 -4.41 7.08 10.03
C VAL A 116 -3.49 8.24 10.42
N ARG A 117 -3.68 8.84 11.59
CA ARG A 117 -2.84 9.94 12.11
C ARG A 117 -1.49 9.45 12.66
N SER A 118 -1.38 8.18 13.05
CA SER A 118 -0.15 7.63 13.64
C SER A 118 0.89 7.30 12.57
N ASP A 119 2.17 7.49 12.92
CA ASP A 119 3.29 7.11 12.05
C ASP A 119 3.29 5.60 11.77
N SER A 120 3.02 4.78 12.79
CA SER A 120 2.97 3.33 12.68
C SER A 120 1.83 2.84 11.77
N GLY A 121 0.63 3.41 11.87
CA GLY A 121 -0.48 3.06 10.99
C GLY A 121 -0.21 3.43 9.53
N GLN A 122 0.40 4.61 9.28
CA GLN A 122 0.81 5.02 7.94
C GLN A 122 1.91 4.10 7.39
N GLN A 123 2.87 3.70 8.22
CA GLN A 123 3.94 2.78 7.82
C GLN A 123 3.37 1.41 7.42
N ARG A 124 2.46 0.85 8.21
CA ARG A 124 1.78 -0.42 7.92
C ARG A 124 1.01 -0.36 6.59
N LEU A 125 0.22 0.69 6.35
CA LEU A 125 -0.46 0.90 5.06
C LEU A 125 0.52 1.00 3.89
N ALA A 126 1.65 1.69 4.08
CA ALA A 126 2.70 1.81 3.06
C ALA A 126 3.34 0.46 2.75
N MET A 127 3.63 -0.37 3.76
CA MET A 127 4.17 -1.73 3.60
C MET A 127 3.20 -2.61 2.82
N ILE A 128 1.92 -2.66 3.20
CA ILE A 128 0.89 -3.42 2.48
C ILE A 128 0.81 -2.97 1.00
N LEU A 129 0.87 -1.66 0.74
CA LEU A 129 0.88 -1.16 -0.63
C LEU A 129 2.10 -1.64 -1.41
N CYS A 130 3.29 -1.56 -0.81
CA CYS A 130 4.52 -2.05 -1.43
C CYS A 130 4.47 -3.55 -1.74
N ASP A 131 4.01 -4.37 -0.80
CA ASP A 131 3.89 -5.81 -0.99
C ASP A 131 2.89 -6.15 -2.10
N SER A 132 1.78 -5.39 -2.17
CA SER A 132 0.82 -5.53 -3.25
C SER A 132 1.45 -5.20 -4.61
N ILE A 133 2.22 -4.11 -4.70
CA ILE A 133 2.89 -3.71 -5.95
C ILE A 133 3.92 -4.77 -6.35
N LYS A 134 4.78 -5.23 -5.44
CA LYS A 134 5.76 -6.28 -5.70
C LYS A 134 5.11 -7.58 -6.18
N ARG A 135 3.98 -7.95 -5.59
CA ARG A 135 3.24 -9.16 -5.93
C ARG A 135 2.65 -9.13 -7.34
N PHE A 136 2.05 -8.01 -7.73
CA PHE A 136 1.33 -7.89 -9.00
C PHE A 136 2.18 -7.38 -10.17
N PHE A 137 3.32 -6.73 -9.87
CA PHE A 137 4.25 -6.15 -10.83
C PHE A 137 5.70 -6.52 -10.49
N PRO A 138 6.04 -7.82 -10.42
CA PRO A 138 7.34 -8.29 -9.91
C PRO A 138 8.53 -7.82 -10.78
N ASP A 139 8.28 -7.53 -12.04
CA ASP A 139 9.33 -7.07 -12.97
C ASP A 139 9.72 -5.61 -12.76
N GLY A 140 9.06 -4.91 -11.82
CA GLY A 140 9.28 -3.49 -11.60
C GLY A 140 8.63 -2.62 -12.67
N GLY A 141 9.21 -1.43 -12.88
CA GLY A 141 8.72 -0.44 -13.84
C GLY A 141 8.21 0.83 -13.15
N ARG A 142 7.64 1.75 -13.94
CA ARG A 142 7.11 3.00 -13.41
C ARG A 142 5.75 2.81 -12.77
N ILE A 143 5.64 3.20 -11.50
CA ILE A 143 4.38 3.19 -10.72
C ILE A 143 3.87 4.63 -10.59
N GLY A 144 2.67 4.87 -11.06
CA GLY A 144 2.00 6.17 -10.91
C GLY A 144 1.29 6.27 -9.56
N PHE A 145 1.63 7.28 -8.76
CA PHE A 145 0.93 7.63 -7.53
C PHE A 145 0.12 8.90 -7.69
N SER A 146 -1.08 8.91 -7.14
CA SER A 146 -2.02 10.02 -7.13
C SER A 146 -2.59 10.20 -5.71
N VAL A 147 -2.44 11.39 -5.16
CA VAL A 147 -3.07 11.74 -3.88
C VAL A 147 -4.50 12.19 -4.15
N GLY A 148 -5.46 11.51 -3.57
CA GLY A 148 -6.87 11.88 -3.66
C GLY A 148 -7.11 13.32 -3.21
N HIS A 149 -8.05 14.00 -3.83
CA HIS A 149 -8.41 15.40 -3.57
C HIS A 149 -7.31 16.44 -3.82
N LYS A 150 -6.08 16.17 -3.39
CA LYS A 150 -4.96 17.13 -3.39
C LYS A 150 -4.44 17.42 -4.81
N TYR A 151 -3.90 18.62 -4.99
CA TYR A 151 -3.23 19.07 -6.22
C TYR A 151 -4.12 19.22 -7.47
N LYS A 152 -5.45 19.24 -7.33
CA LYS A 152 -6.34 19.51 -8.46
C LYS A 152 -6.21 20.96 -8.91
N THR A 153 -6.12 21.18 -10.24
CA THR A 153 -6.10 22.52 -10.82
C THR A 153 -7.47 23.18 -10.70
N SER A 154 -8.53 22.41 -10.91
CA SER A 154 -9.92 22.91 -10.82
C SER A 154 -10.38 23.17 -9.37
N ARG A 155 -9.76 22.57 -8.38
CA ARG A 155 -10.08 22.73 -6.95
C ARG A 155 -8.81 22.69 -6.08
N PRO A 156 -7.97 23.74 -6.11
CA PRO A 156 -6.63 23.72 -5.48
C PRO A 156 -6.67 23.57 -3.95
N ASN A 157 -7.78 23.94 -3.31
CA ASN A 157 -7.98 23.86 -1.86
C ASN A 157 -8.71 22.59 -1.40
N ASP A 158 -9.05 21.68 -2.32
CA ASP A 158 -9.71 20.42 -1.96
C ASP A 158 -8.72 19.52 -1.19
N ARG A 159 -9.10 19.12 0.01
CA ARG A 159 -8.33 18.24 0.90
C ARG A 159 -9.11 16.98 1.30
N GLY A 160 -10.31 16.80 0.73
CA GLY A 160 -11.18 15.68 1.07
C GLY A 160 -11.83 15.80 2.45
N ALA A 161 -12.15 14.67 3.07
CA ALA A 161 -12.82 14.62 4.36
C ALA A 161 -11.91 15.06 5.51
N SER A 162 -12.51 15.69 6.52
CA SER A 162 -11.85 15.94 7.81
C SER A 162 -11.65 14.62 8.56
N VAL A 163 -10.51 14.48 9.18
CA VAL A 163 -10.14 13.30 9.99
C VAL A 163 -10.52 13.56 11.44
N VAL A 164 -11.20 12.63 12.09
CA VAL A 164 -11.47 12.71 13.53
C VAL A 164 -10.16 12.88 14.29
N GLY A 165 -10.09 13.91 15.11
CA GLY A 165 -8.88 14.29 15.85
C GLY A 165 -7.92 15.22 15.09
N GLY A 166 -8.25 15.63 13.86
CA GLY A 166 -7.58 16.71 13.13
C GLY A 166 -6.95 16.30 11.79
N GLY A 167 -6.75 17.31 10.94
CA GLY A 167 -6.21 17.15 9.59
C GLY A 167 -7.25 16.73 8.55
N TYR A 168 -6.78 16.41 7.36
CA TYR A 168 -7.61 16.03 6.22
C TYR A 168 -7.08 14.74 5.59
N GLU A 169 -7.97 13.93 5.02
CA GLU A 169 -7.62 12.62 4.43
C GLU A 169 -6.48 12.70 3.42
N ALA A 170 -6.46 13.75 2.57
CA ALA A 170 -5.46 13.90 1.53
C ALA A 170 -4.04 14.11 2.08
N ASP A 171 -3.89 14.67 3.27
CA ASP A 171 -2.58 14.85 3.89
C ASP A 171 -2.00 13.52 4.35
N TYR A 172 -2.83 12.70 4.96
CA TYR A 172 -2.44 11.38 5.42
C TYR A 172 -2.26 10.39 4.26
N ALA A 173 -3.09 10.48 3.21
CA ALA A 173 -2.89 9.72 1.98
C ALA A 173 -1.53 10.02 1.33
N GLU A 174 -1.11 11.29 1.31
CA GLU A 174 0.21 11.68 0.81
C GLU A 174 1.35 11.10 1.67
N LEU A 175 1.21 11.10 3.00
CA LEU A 175 2.21 10.51 3.90
C LEU A 175 2.36 9.00 3.64
N VAL A 176 1.26 8.25 3.51
CA VAL A 176 1.31 6.82 3.17
C VAL A 176 2.00 6.58 1.83
N LEU A 177 1.62 7.32 0.78
CA LEU A 177 2.24 7.18 -0.54
C LEU A 177 3.73 7.57 -0.54
N THR A 178 4.11 8.59 0.25
CA THR A 178 5.52 8.99 0.39
C THR A 178 6.36 7.90 1.07
N LYS A 179 5.83 7.28 2.13
CA LYS A 179 6.47 6.14 2.78
C LYS A 179 6.57 4.94 1.82
N ALA A 180 5.50 4.63 1.07
CA ALA A 180 5.53 3.57 0.07
C ALA A 180 6.55 3.83 -1.04
N GLN A 181 6.69 5.08 -1.52
CA GLN A 181 7.74 5.45 -2.48
C GLN A 181 9.14 5.18 -1.90
N ALA A 182 9.38 5.55 -0.65
CA ALA A 182 10.66 5.32 0.01
C ALA A 182 10.98 3.81 0.11
N LEU A 183 10.00 2.99 0.53
CA LEU A 183 10.14 1.54 0.63
C LEU A 183 10.39 0.87 -0.73
N LEU A 184 9.68 1.27 -1.79
CA LEU A 184 9.88 0.73 -3.13
C LEU A 184 11.26 1.06 -3.72
N LYS A 185 11.84 2.22 -3.35
CA LYS A 185 13.21 2.59 -3.73
C LYS A 185 14.29 1.79 -2.98
N GLN A 186 14.00 1.36 -1.74
CA GLN A 186 14.95 0.57 -0.93
C GLN A 186 15.14 -0.85 -1.44
N VAL A 187 14.14 -1.42 -2.15
CA VAL A 187 14.18 -2.79 -2.71
C VAL A 187 15.31 -2.98 -3.73
N ASP A 188 15.85 -1.90 -4.29
CA ASP A 188 16.96 -1.96 -5.25
C ASP A 188 18.36 -1.99 -4.62
N ARG A 189 18.47 -1.88 -3.31
CA ARG A 189 19.74 -2.23 -2.66
C ARG A 189 19.81 -3.74 -2.57
N PRO A 190 20.89 -4.38 -3.06
CA PRO A 190 21.12 -5.78 -2.74
C PRO A 190 21.03 -5.90 -1.23
N GLN A 191 20.10 -6.69 -0.70
CA GLN A 191 20.15 -7.02 0.72
C GLN A 191 21.53 -7.67 0.94
N GLU A 192 22.38 -7.01 1.69
CA GLU A 192 23.63 -7.59 2.13
C GLU A 192 23.25 -8.77 3.03
N ARG A 193 23.30 -9.97 2.46
CA ARG A 193 23.07 -11.19 3.23
C ARG A 193 24.33 -11.54 3.96
N ARG A 194 24.21 -11.73 5.27
CA ARG A 194 25.27 -12.30 6.09
C ARG A 194 25.18 -13.82 6.02
N GLU A 195 26.30 -14.47 6.03
CA GLU A 195 26.37 -15.93 6.10
C GLU A 195 26.47 -16.35 7.55
N LEU A 196 25.47 -17.05 8.05
CA LEU A 196 25.50 -17.65 9.36
C LEU A 196 26.03 -19.08 9.25
N THR A 197 27.15 -19.33 9.90
CA THR A 197 27.78 -20.65 9.92
C THR A 197 27.78 -21.18 11.37
N VAL A 198 27.19 -22.35 11.57
CA VAL A 198 27.23 -23.06 12.86
C VAL A 198 28.33 -24.12 12.79
N MET A 199 29.29 -24.04 13.70
CA MET A 199 30.44 -24.93 13.72
C MET A 199 30.55 -25.69 15.04
N GLN A 200 31.07 -26.90 14.97
CA GLN A 200 31.54 -27.66 16.13
C GLN A 200 33.05 -27.91 15.94
N GLY A 201 33.89 -27.25 16.72
CA GLY A 201 35.33 -27.24 16.47
C GLY A 201 35.65 -26.62 15.11
N THR A 202 36.26 -27.40 14.21
CA THR A 202 36.59 -27.01 12.83
C THR A 202 35.56 -27.50 11.81
N GLU A 203 34.53 -28.24 12.23
CA GLU A 203 33.51 -28.82 11.35
C GLU A 203 32.34 -27.86 11.21
N VAL A 204 31.93 -27.56 9.96
CA VAL A 204 30.72 -26.81 9.66
C VAL A 204 29.53 -27.73 9.74
N LEU A 205 28.66 -27.53 10.75
CA LEU A 205 27.47 -28.34 10.94
C LEU A 205 26.29 -27.83 10.09
N TRP A 206 26.24 -26.51 9.87
CA TRP A 206 25.16 -25.88 9.15
C TRP A 206 25.56 -24.48 8.68
N GLN A 207 25.05 -24.10 7.53
CA GLN A 207 25.33 -22.81 6.90
C GLN A 207 24.09 -22.27 6.16
N ARG A 208 23.77 -21.00 6.35
CA ARG A 208 22.62 -20.33 5.69
C ARG A 208 22.90 -18.85 5.52
N ALA A 209 22.51 -18.31 4.35
CA ALA A 209 22.43 -16.87 4.18
C ALA A 209 21.23 -16.32 4.95
N ILE A 210 21.44 -15.29 5.77
CA ILE A 210 20.42 -14.58 6.55
C ILE A 210 20.45 -13.10 6.17
N ASP A 211 19.33 -12.41 6.35
CA ASP A 211 19.26 -10.97 6.09
C ASP A 211 20.12 -10.18 7.09
N GLU A 212 20.62 -9.01 6.71
CA GLU A 212 21.56 -8.25 7.52
C GLU A 212 21.00 -7.86 8.90
N ASP A 213 19.69 -7.63 8.97
CA ASP A 213 18.93 -7.25 10.16
C ASP A 213 18.35 -8.44 10.94
N ALA A 214 18.53 -9.67 10.44
CA ALA A 214 18.07 -10.87 11.12
C ALA A 214 18.62 -10.98 12.53
N THR A 215 17.76 -11.24 13.50
CA THR A 215 18.15 -11.49 14.88
C THR A 215 18.39 -12.98 15.10
N VAL A 216 19.61 -13.31 15.55
CA VAL A 216 19.98 -14.68 15.87
C VAL A 216 20.04 -14.84 17.38
N ARG A 217 19.25 -15.79 17.93
CA ARG A 217 19.19 -16.07 19.38
C ARG A 217 19.41 -17.54 19.65
N TRP A 218 20.24 -17.85 20.66
CA TRP A 218 20.41 -19.18 21.18
C TRP A 218 19.49 -19.40 22.38
N ASP A 219 18.61 -20.41 22.28
CA ASP A 219 17.78 -20.88 23.37
C ASP A 219 18.54 -22.03 24.08
N ALA A 220 19.25 -21.70 25.16
CA ALA A 220 20.10 -22.64 25.86
C ALA A 220 19.31 -23.76 26.59
N GLU A 221 18.05 -23.51 26.98
CA GLU A 221 17.21 -24.51 27.65
C GLU A 221 16.74 -25.58 26.68
N ARG A 222 16.52 -25.21 25.43
CA ARG A 222 16.01 -26.12 24.38
C ARG A 222 17.11 -26.59 23.41
N GLY A 223 18.31 -25.98 23.46
CA GLY A 223 19.38 -26.26 22.51
C GLY A 223 19.02 -25.89 21.07
N ILE A 224 18.23 -24.81 20.87
CA ILE A 224 17.72 -24.40 19.57
C ILE A 224 18.27 -23.03 19.19
N LEU A 225 18.77 -22.89 17.97
CA LEU A 225 19.07 -21.62 17.36
C LEU A 225 17.81 -21.06 16.71
N ARG A 226 17.38 -19.86 17.13
CA ARG A 226 16.28 -19.13 16.51
C ARG A 226 16.84 -18.04 15.64
N ILE A 227 16.28 -17.93 14.44
CA ILE A 227 16.61 -16.87 13.49
C ILE A 227 15.29 -16.19 13.18
N ASP A 228 15.15 -14.96 13.63
CA ASP A 228 14.03 -14.09 13.33
C ASP A 228 14.48 -13.22 12.13
N ASP A 229 14.34 -13.78 10.93
CA ASP A 229 14.44 -13.06 9.67
C ASP A 229 13.02 -12.71 9.21
N ASP A 230 12.79 -11.51 8.75
CA ASP A 230 11.48 -11.07 8.20
C ASP A 230 11.11 -11.80 6.88
N ALA A 231 11.84 -12.82 6.50
CA ALA A 231 11.51 -13.72 5.42
C ALA A 231 10.35 -14.61 5.85
N GLY A 232 9.12 -14.07 5.73
CA GLY A 232 7.89 -14.78 6.03
C GLY A 232 7.83 -16.14 5.35
N THR A 233 7.55 -17.16 6.15
CA THR A 233 7.07 -18.48 5.73
C THR A 233 5.70 -18.37 5.06
#